data_246be2fb52f5cf4157ca1deda630a7d6
#
_entry.id   246be2fb52f5cf4157ca1deda630a7d6
#
_cell.length_a   1.000
_cell.length_b   1.000
_cell.length_c   1.000
_cell.angle_alpha   90.00
_cell.angle_beta   90.00
_cell.angle_gamma   90.00
#
_symmetry.space_group_name_H-M   'P 1'
#
loop_
_entity.id
_entity.type
_entity.pdbx_description
1 polymer ?
#
loop_
_entity_poly.entity_id
_entity_poly.type
_entity_poly.pdbx_seq_one_letter_code
_entity_poly.pdbx_strand_id
1 'polypeptide(L)'
;MSISEILDSHPKGIEYSKLMDGLDTYPIILDSNNEVISFPPIINGNHTTVSEDTNDFFIDVTGFDEIACETCLLLVSLSLSELGGVIESVEVWNKDGSVMVTPNFGARTYRVPNRLIEKILGMELSDSEISEAIRRMGGILLESRTITHGSERAERWSDCVVGEREHVFSMPRWRSDIMHPVDIVEDIAIGFGYENLPDILSSVHIDASPLKSSNLHRRIRMSMRSVGLQEIQSLTLSNERDQFEKTRWPMISEATVISNPITVDHTILRQYIFPSLMNLLASNRHHELPQRVYELGEVVHGGNNRTRVSWACAESGAGFSTAKGIVQSLLRDLGVPISSISFEPVAEGGGPWIDGRGARVLIEDHEIGEFGEVSPDVMSLFGLRAPIHAGEFDIDVISKIIKDPIH
;
A
#
# COMPACT_ATOMS: atom_id res chain seq x y z
N MET A 1 -34.47 17.53 -16.35
CA MET A 1 -33.29 18.25 -15.82
C MET A 1 -32.26 18.32 -16.91
N SER A 2 -31.59 19.45 -17.07
CA SER A 2 -30.40 19.54 -17.92
C SER A 2 -29.21 18.85 -17.25
N ILE A 3 -28.15 18.55 -18.01
CA ILE A 3 -26.95 17.93 -17.46
C ILE A 3 -26.34 18.77 -16.34
N SER A 4 -26.26 20.09 -16.52
CA SER A 4 -25.75 20.99 -15.48
C SER A 4 -26.60 20.93 -14.22
N GLU A 5 -27.93 20.93 -14.33
CA GLU A 5 -28.82 20.78 -13.17
C GLU A 5 -28.65 19.43 -12.46
N ILE A 6 -28.37 18.33 -13.22
CA ILE A 6 -28.10 17.04 -12.63
C ILE A 6 -26.80 17.09 -11.83
N LEU A 7 -25.73 17.65 -12.39
CA LEU A 7 -24.42 17.72 -11.73
C LEU A 7 -24.44 18.65 -10.50
N ASP A 8 -25.26 19.72 -10.53
CA ASP A 8 -25.29 20.73 -9.45
C ASP A 8 -26.26 20.38 -8.34
N SER A 9 -27.38 19.68 -8.61
CA SER A 9 -28.48 19.53 -7.65
C SER A 9 -28.94 18.09 -7.41
N HIS A 10 -28.70 17.16 -8.32
CA HIS A 10 -29.08 15.76 -8.10
C HIS A 10 -28.07 15.05 -7.19
N PRO A 11 -28.49 14.26 -6.18
CA PRO A 11 -27.56 13.60 -5.24
C PRO A 11 -26.46 12.83 -5.94
N LYS A 12 -26.76 12.05 -6.97
CA LYS A 12 -25.78 11.31 -7.77
C LYS A 12 -24.88 12.22 -8.61
N GLY A 13 -25.43 13.33 -9.12
CA GLY A 13 -24.65 14.33 -9.82
C GLY A 13 -23.58 14.95 -8.93
N ILE A 14 -23.97 15.39 -7.74
CA ILE A 14 -23.05 15.96 -6.74
C ILE A 14 -21.98 14.95 -6.31
N GLU A 15 -22.36 13.68 -6.08
CA GLU A 15 -21.48 12.60 -5.65
C GLU A 15 -20.38 12.31 -6.69
N TYR A 16 -20.76 12.31 -7.98
CA TYR A 16 -19.88 11.88 -9.07
C TYR A 16 -19.45 12.99 -10.04
N SER A 17 -19.81 14.26 -9.77
CA SER A 17 -19.48 15.42 -10.64
C SER A 17 -17.99 15.49 -11.02
N LYS A 18 -17.10 15.14 -10.09
CA LYS A 18 -15.65 15.15 -10.30
C LYS A 18 -15.18 14.25 -11.45
N LEU A 19 -15.95 13.22 -11.81
CA LEU A 19 -15.63 12.36 -12.95
C LEU A 19 -15.85 13.05 -14.30
N MET A 20 -16.58 14.17 -14.30
CA MET A 20 -16.86 14.99 -15.47
C MET A 20 -15.91 16.19 -15.61
N ASP A 21 -15.03 16.40 -14.63
CA ASP A 21 -14.09 17.52 -14.65
C ASP A 21 -13.16 17.46 -15.87
N GLY A 22 -13.04 18.58 -16.57
CA GLY A 22 -12.18 18.69 -17.75
C GLY A 22 -12.77 18.13 -19.06
N LEU A 23 -14.03 17.70 -19.07
CA LEU A 23 -14.74 17.31 -20.29
C LEU A 23 -15.46 18.50 -20.92
N ASP A 24 -15.16 18.78 -22.19
CA ASP A 24 -15.87 19.80 -22.98
C ASP A 24 -17.30 19.35 -23.40
N THR A 25 -17.52 18.04 -23.46
CA THR A 25 -18.79 17.40 -23.84
C THR A 25 -19.06 16.20 -22.95
N TYR A 26 -20.33 15.94 -22.68
CA TYR A 26 -20.76 14.86 -21.80
C TYR A 26 -21.25 13.64 -22.59
N PRO A 27 -20.90 12.39 -22.20
CA PRO A 27 -21.41 11.19 -22.81
C PRO A 27 -22.89 11.01 -22.47
N ILE A 28 -23.72 10.73 -23.45
CA ILE A 28 -25.15 10.41 -23.30
C ILE A 28 -25.47 9.21 -24.15
N ILE A 29 -26.20 8.24 -23.62
CA ILE A 29 -26.71 7.11 -24.38
C ILE A 29 -28.20 7.40 -24.69
N LEU A 30 -28.53 7.33 -25.98
CA LEU A 30 -29.89 7.58 -26.46
C LEU A 30 -30.47 6.29 -27.10
N ASP A 31 -31.78 6.14 -27.00
CA ASP A 31 -32.50 5.12 -27.76
C ASP A 31 -32.76 5.54 -29.22
N SER A 32 -33.44 4.70 -29.99
CA SER A 32 -33.80 4.99 -31.39
C SER A 32 -34.77 6.17 -31.55
N ASN A 33 -35.43 6.59 -30.47
CA ASN A 33 -36.37 7.72 -30.45
C ASN A 33 -35.71 9.00 -29.97
N ASN A 34 -34.41 9.00 -29.70
CA ASN A 34 -33.61 10.07 -29.12
C ASN A 34 -34.01 10.37 -27.65
N GLU A 35 -34.58 9.40 -26.93
CA GLU A 35 -34.76 9.51 -25.48
C GLU A 35 -33.50 9.07 -24.73
N VAL A 36 -33.20 9.75 -23.61
CA VAL A 36 -31.97 9.49 -22.82
C VAL A 36 -32.14 8.23 -22.03
N ILE A 37 -31.39 7.17 -22.34
CA ILE A 37 -31.30 5.93 -21.60
C ILE A 37 -30.40 6.12 -20.37
N SER A 38 -29.24 6.72 -20.57
CA SER A 38 -28.23 6.87 -19.53
C SER A 38 -27.37 8.12 -19.73
N PHE A 39 -26.95 8.72 -18.63
CA PHE A 39 -25.86 9.68 -18.54
C PHE A 39 -24.71 9.05 -17.74
N PRO A 40 -23.86 8.25 -18.40
CA PRO A 40 -22.77 7.52 -17.72
C PRO A 40 -21.72 8.48 -17.15
N PRO A 41 -21.12 8.15 -15.99
CA PRO A 41 -21.50 7.12 -15.02
C PRO A 41 -22.45 7.65 -13.93
N ILE A 42 -23.20 8.72 -14.20
CA ILE A 42 -23.94 9.50 -13.19
C ILE A 42 -25.30 8.89 -12.89
N ILE A 43 -26.17 8.73 -13.94
CA ILE A 43 -27.56 8.30 -13.71
C ILE A 43 -28.20 7.72 -14.98
N ASN A 44 -29.13 6.78 -14.80
CA ASN A 44 -29.96 6.23 -15.87
C ASN A 44 -31.27 7.01 -16.03
N GLY A 45 -31.89 6.90 -17.21
CA GLY A 45 -33.16 7.49 -17.51
C GLY A 45 -34.31 6.83 -16.75
N ASN A 46 -35.35 7.60 -16.42
CA ASN A 46 -36.50 7.08 -15.66
C ASN A 46 -37.31 6.03 -16.46
N HIS A 47 -37.36 6.14 -17.79
CA HIS A 47 -38.17 5.22 -18.62
C HIS A 47 -37.51 3.80 -18.73
N THR A 48 -36.25 3.68 -18.36
CA THR A 48 -35.51 2.40 -18.31
C THR A 48 -35.35 1.88 -16.89
N THR A 49 -36.16 2.35 -15.94
CA THR A 49 -36.11 1.91 -14.56
C THR A 49 -36.46 0.43 -14.46
N VAL A 50 -35.58 -0.36 -13.85
CA VAL A 50 -35.80 -1.78 -13.58
C VAL A 50 -36.87 -1.93 -12.49
N SER A 51 -37.85 -2.80 -12.74
CA SER A 51 -38.93 -3.15 -11.81
C SER A 51 -39.08 -4.67 -11.66
N GLU A 52 -40.01 -5.11 -10.82
CA GLU A 52 -40.31 -6.54 -10.64
C GLU A 52 -40.84 -7.20 -11.93
N ASP A 53 -41.38 -6.42 -12.85
CA ASP A 53 -41.94 -6.91 -14.14
C ASP A 53 -40.90 -6.87 -15.26
N THR A 54 -39.65 -6.44 -15.03
CA THR A 54 -38.61 -6.36 -16.04
C THR A 54 -38.11 -7.75 -16.39
N ASN A 55 -38.24 -8.15 -17.67
CA ASN A 55 -37.79 -9.44 -18.17
C ASN A 55 -36.55 -9.34 -19.06
N ASP A 56 -36.33 -8.19 -19.71
CA ASP A 56 -35.20 -7.97 -20.61
C ASP A 56 -34.34 -6.81 -20.10
N PHE A 57 -33.01 -6.98 -20.19
CA PHE A 57 -32.04 -5.97 -19.74
C PHE A 57 -31.13 -5.55 -20.90
N PHE A 58 -30.95 -4.26 -21.07
CA PHE A 58 -29.81 -3.72 -21.80
C PHE A 58 -28.71 -3.39 -20.79
N ILE A 59 -27.56 -4.05 -20.93
CA ILE A 59 -26.44 -3.89 -20.01
C ILE A 59 -25.41 -2.98 -20.65
N ASP A 60 -25.18 -1.83 -20.03
CA ASP A 60 -24.17 -0.85 -20.39
C ASP A 60 -23.05 -0.84 -19.34
N VAL A 61 -21.81 -1.07 -19.75
CA VAL A 61 -20.62 -1.03 -18.91
C VAL A 61 -19.67 0.04 -19.45
N THR A 62 -19.45 1.06 -18.65
CA THR A 62 -18.57 2.20 -18.98
C THR A 62 -17.37 2.27 -18.04
N GLY A 63 -16.22 2.66 -18.58
CA GLY A 63 -14.98 2.80 -17.81
C GLY A 63 -13.84 3.33 -18.67
N PHE A 64 -12.68 3.56 -18.05
CA PHE A 64 -11.46 4.03 -18.72
C PHE A 64 -10.55 2.90 -19.19
N ASP A 65 -10.82 1.66 -18.78
CA ASP A 65 -10.06 0.47 -19.15
C ASP A 65 -10.96 -0.51 -19.89
N GLU A 66 -10.63 -0.77 -21.17
CA GLU A 66 -11.43 -1.62 -22.05
C GLU A 66 -11.48 -3.07 -21.55
N ILE A 67 -10.35 -3.60 -21.01
CA ILE A 67 -10.28 -4.98 -20.50
C ILE A 67 -11.15 -5.13 -19.25
N ALA A 68 -11.14 -4.14 -18.37
CA ALA A 68 -11.99 -4.13 -17.19
C ALA A 68 -13.48 -4.08 -17.54
N CYS A 69 -13.86 -3.22 -18.51
CA CYS A 69 -15.24 -3.13 -19.01
C CYS A 69 -15.69 -4.45 -19.64
N GLU A 70 -14.86 -5.04 -20.51
CA GLU A 70 -15.15 -6.33 -21.14
C GLU A 70 -15.32 -7.45 -20.10
N THR A 71 -14.41 -7.53 -19.13
CA THR A 71 -14.47 -8.53 -18.07
C THR A 71 -15.71 -8.37 -17.20
N CYS A 72 -16.04 -7.13 -16.83
CA CYS A 72 -17.24 -6.83 -16.06
C CYS A 72 -18.51 -7.26 -16.82
N LEU A 73 -18.62 -6.90 -18.09
CA LEU A 73 -19.74 -7.29 -18.95
C LEU A 73 -19.88 -8.82 -19.04
N LEU A 74 -18.76 -9.55 -19.23
CA LEU A 74 -18.75 -11.01 -19.28
C LEU A 74 -19.25 -11.63 -17.99
N LEU A 75 -18.74 -11.17 -16.85
CA LEU A 75 -19.11 -11.71 -15.54
C LEU A 75 -20.59 -11.48 -15.22
N VAL A 76 -21.11 -10.27 -15.48
CA VAL A 76 -22.52 -9.94 -15.29
C VAL A 76 -23.40 -10.80 -16.21
N SER A 77 -23.06 -10.87 -17.51
CA SER A 77 -23.82 -11.64 -18.49
C SER A 77 -23.85 -13.13 -18.14
N LEU A 78 -22.71 -13.72 -17.75
CA LEU A 78 -22.65 -15.13 -17.33
C LEU A 78 -23.46 -15.38 -16.05
N SER A 79 -23.39 -14.47 -15.07
CA SER A 79 -24.15 -14.61 -13.83
C SER A 79 -25.66 -14.60 -14.10
N LEU A 80 -26.14 -13.75 -15.01
CA LEU A 80 -27.54 -13.74 -15.42
C LEU A 80 -27.92 -14.97 -16.22
N SER A 81 -27.01 -15.51 -17.05
CA SER A 81 -27.24 -16.76 -17.78
C SER A 81 -27.41 -17.97 -16.85
N GLU A 82 -26.60 -18.03 -15.77
CA GLU A 82 -26.74 -19.08 -14.73
C GLU A 82 -28.10 -19.01 -14.00
N LEU A 83 -28.71 -17.83 -13.95
CA LEU A 83 -30.07 -17.64 -13.43
C LEU A 83 -31.18 -17.96 -14.46
N GLY A 84 -30.82 -18.41 -15.67
CA GLY A 84 -31.76 -18.79 -16.73
C GLY A 84 -31.96 -17.71 -17.78
N GLY A 85 -31.21 -16.65 -17.76
CA GLY A 85 -31.22 -15.59 -18.80
C GLY A 85 -30.60 -16.07 -20.10
N VAL A 86 -31.08 -15.51 -21.22
CA VAL A 86 -30.52 -15.72 -22.57
C VAL A 86 -29.71 -14.49 -22.94
N ILE A 87 -28.39 -14.71 -23.23
CA ILE A 87 -27.51 -13.63 -23.63
C ILE A 87 -27.66 -13.36 -25.12
N GLU A 88 -27.92 -12.11 -25.46
CA GLU A 88 -27.93 -11.62 -26.84
C GLU A 88 -26.70 -10.74 -27.09
N SER A 89 -26.20 -10.73 -28.33
CA SER A 89 -25.06 -9.90 -28.72
C SER A 89 -25.51 -8.51 -29.19
N VAL A 90 -24.62 -7.53 -28.92
CA VAL A 90 -24.79 -6.15 -29.38
C VAL A 90 -23.58 -5.77 -30.26
N GLU A 91 -23.86 -5.17 -31.42
CA GLU A 91 -22.85 -4.58 -32.28
C GLU A 91 -22.59 -3.13 -31.86
N VAL A 92 -21.35 -2.83 -31.55
CA VAL A 92 -20.88 -1.47 -31.24
C VAL A 92 -20.10 -0.93 -32.43
N TRP A 93 -20.63 0.11 -33.06
CA TRP A 93 -20.05 0.77 -34.22
C TRP A 93 -19.22 1.98 -33.74
N ASN A 94 -17.91 1.91 -33.89
CA ASN A 94 -17.01 2.98 -33.52
C ASN A 94 -16.92 4.07 -34.59
N LYS A 95 -16.45 5.27 -34.21
CA LYS A 95 -16.28 6.41 -35.13
C LYS A 95 -15.30 6.15 -36.27
N ASP A 96 -14.34 5.27 -36.10
CA ASP A 96 -13.35 4.85 -37.08
C ASP A 96 -13.89 3.80 -38.07
N GLY A 97 -15.16 3.40 -37.90
CA GLY A 97 -15.83 2.40 -38.74
C GLY A 97 -15.58 0.96 -38.32
N SER A 98 -14.84 0.74 -37.24
CA SER A 98 -14.69 -0.60 -36.67
C SER A 98 -15.97 -1.05 -35.97
N VAL A 99 -16.25 -2.35 -36.03
CA VAL A 99 -17.42 -2.96 -35.38
C VAL A 99 -16.94 -3.96 -34.36
N MET A 100 -17.40 -3.81 -33.14
CA MET A 100 -17.13 -4.74 -32.03
C MET A 100 -18.44 -5.44 -31.64
N VAL A 101 -18.39 -6.76 -31.50
CA VAL A 101 -19.53 -7.56 -31.00
C VAL A 101 -19.32 -7.88 -29.54
N THR A 102 -20.29 -7.51 -28.71
CA THR A 102 -20.25 -7.71 -27.27
C THR A 102 -21.45 -8.52 -26.78
N PRO A 103 -21.34 -9.33 -25.71
CA PRO A 103 -20.10 -9.73 -25.04
C PRO A 103 -19.24 -10.68 -25.90
N ASN A 104 -17.91 -10.60 -25.76
CA ASN A 104 -16.99 -11.46 -26.46
C ASN A 104 -16.57 -12.65 -25.59
N PHE A 105 -17.09 -13.84 -25.90
CA PHE A 105 -16.77 -15.09 -25.19
C PHE A 105 -15.56 -15.84 -25.74
N GLY A 106 -14.90 -15.33 -26.78
CA GLY A 106 -13.73 -15.95 -27.37
C GLY A 106 -12.61 -16.16 -26.34
N ALA A 107 -12.14 -17.39 -26.19
CA ALA A 107 -11.09 -17.72 -25.25
C ALA A 107 -9.78 -16.98 -25.56
N ARG A 108 -8.95 -16.77 -24.55
CA ARG A 108 -7.60 -16.23 -24.69
C ARG A 108 -6.58 -17.37 -24.74
N THR A 109 -5.57 -17.23 -25.63
CA THR A 109 -4.52 -18.23 -25.77
C THR A 109 -3.27 -17.80 -25.01
N TYR A 110 -2.70 -18.72 -24.23
CA TYR A 110 -1.48 -18.51 -23.45
C TYR A 110 -0.45 -19.56 -23.80
N ARG A 111 0.84 -19.19 -23.79
CA ARG A 111 1.98 -20.07 -24.04
C ARG A 111 2.82 -20.15 -22.77
N VAL A 112 3.11 -21.37 -22.32
CA VAL A 112 3.85 -21.64 -21.09
C VAL A 112 4.98 -22.59 -21.38
N PRO A 113 6.26 -22.20 -21.17
CA PRO A 113 7.39 -23.12 -21.31
C PRO A 113 7.32 -24.26 -20.28
N ASN A 114 7.57 -25.48 -20.71
CA ASN A 114 7.54 -26.65 -19.82
C ASN A 114 8.50 -26.49 -18.65
N ARG A 115 9.69 -25.94 -18.89
CA ARG A 115 10.68 -25.64 -17.86
C ARG A 115 10.15 -24.74 -16.73
N LEU A 116 9.23 -23.81 -17.05
CA LEU A 116 8.62 -22.96 -16.02
C LEU A 116 7.72 -23.77 -15.09
N ILE A 117 6.96 -24.73 -15.64
CA ILE A 117 6.13 -25.65 -14.88
C ILE A 117 7.00 -26.48 -13.94
N GLU A 118 8.01 -27.15 -14.49
CA GLU A 118 8.94 -27.99 -13.72
C GLU A 118 9.67 -27.21 -12.62
N LYS A 119 10.14 -26.00 -12.95
CA LYS A 119 10.87 -25.14 -12.00
C LYS A 119 10.01 -24.73 -10.80
N ILE A 120 8.75 -24.42 -11.03
CA ILE A 120 7.86 -23.93 -9.98
C ILE A 120 7.26 -25.08 -9.18
N LEU A 121 6.83 -26.15 -9.84
CA LEU A 121 6.22 -27.29 -9.16
C LEU A 121 7.27 -28.24 -8.53
N GLY A 122 8.53 -28.16 -8.96
CA GLY A 122 9.61 -29.03 -8.49
C GLY A 122 9.53 -30.47 -8.99
N MET A 123 8.71 -30.73 -10.01
CA MET A 123 8.51 -32.06 -10.61
C MET A 123 8.12 -31.96 -12.08
N GLU A 124 8.32 -33.05 -12.81
CA GLU A 124 7.84 -33.21 -14.17
C GLU A 124 6.39 -33.74 -14.17
N LEU A 125 5.54 -33.15 -15.00
CA LEU A 125 4.19 -33.61 -15.27
C LEU A 125 4.06 -34.07 -16.71
N SER A 126 3.32 -35.14 -16.93
CA SER A 126 2.92 -35.57 -18.26
C SER A 126 1.89 -34.64 -18.88
N ASP A 127 1.75 -34.61 -20.21
CA ASP A 127 0.75 -33.84 -20.92
C ASP A 127 -0.68 -34.18 -20.46
N SER A 128 -0.92 -35.43 -20.11
CA SER A 128 -2.22 -35.88 -19.59
C SER A 128 -2.54 -35.28 -18.22
N GLU A 129 -1.54 -35.20 -17.34
CA GLU A 129 -1.70 -34.59 -16.01
C GLU A 129 -1.91 -33.09 -16.12
N ILE A 130 -1.10 -32.40 -16.96
CA ILE A 130 -1.25 -30.98 -17.26
C ILE A 130 -2.63 -30.69 -17.84
N SER A 131 -3.07 -31.49 -18.83
CA SER A 131 -4.37 -31.35 -19.48
C SER A 131 -5.52 -31.51 -18.49
N GLU A 132 -5.46 -32.53 -17.63
CA GLU A 132 -6.50 -32.77 -16.61
C GLU A 132 -6.49 -31.68 -15.54
N ALA A 133 -5.32 -31.24 -15.10
CA ALA A 133 -5.18 -30.16 -14.11
C ALA A 133 -5.82 -28.87 -14.62
N ILE A 134 -5.45 -28.43 -15.82
CA ILE A 134 -5.97 -27.18 -16.38
C ILE A 134 -7.47 -27.29 -16.72
N ARG A 135 -7.94 -28.49 -17.11
CA ARG A 135 -9.38 -28.73 -17.34
C ARG A 135 -10.22 -28.50 -16.09
N ARG A 136 -9.71 -28.89 -14.92
CA ARG A 136 -10.37 -28.63 -13.63
C ARG A 136 -10.47 -27.15 -13.29
N MET A 137 -9.56 -26.32 -13.85
CA MET A 137 -9.54 -24.88 -13.69
C MET A 137 -10.30 -24.14 -14.81
N GLY A 138 -11.02 -24.89 -15.66
CA GLY A 138 -11.84 -24.33 -16.74
C GLY A 138 -11.08 -24.00 -18.01
N GLY A 139 -9.80 -24.36 -18.10
CA GLY A 139 -8.97 -24.19 -19.28
C GLY A 139 -8.86 -25.46 -20.15
N ILE A 140 -8.23 -25.33 -21.30
CA ILE A 140 -7.96 -26.43 -22.24
C ILE A 140 -6.52 -26.39 -22.67
N LEU A 141 -5.81 -27.50 -22.58
CA LEU A 141 -4.51 -27.68 -23.24
C LEU A 141 -4.76 -27.95 -24.73
N LEU A 142 -4.40 -27.00 -25.59
CA LEU A 142 -4.60 -27.10 -27.05
C LEU A 142 -3.51 -27.97 -27.69
N GLU A 143 -2.25 -27.71 -27.38
CA GLU A 143 -1.12 -28.45 -27.93
C GLU A 143 0.12 -28.36 -27.01
N SER A 144 0.98 -29.37 -27.13
CA SER A 144 2.35 -29.36 -26.59
C SER A 144 3.31 -29.45 -27.77
N ARG A 145 4.22 -28.49 -27.88
CA ARG A 145 5.13 -28.40 -29.04
C ARG A 145 6.51 -27.89 -28.66
N THR A 146 7.44 -27.98 -29.60
CA THR A 146 8.78 -27.39 -29.46
C THR A 146 8.73 -25.91 -29.89
N ILE A 147 9.36 -25.04 -29.12
CA ILE A 147 9.48 -23.61 -29.44
C ILE A 147 10.37 -23.47 -30.67
N THR A 148 9.79 -23.04 -31.79
CA THR A 148 10.54 -22.90 -33.07
C THR A 148 10.95 -21.45 -33.34
N HIS A 149 10.19 -20.49 -32.85
CA HIS A 149 10.46 -19.06 -33.01
C HIS A 149 10.05 -18.31 -31.75
N GLY A 150 10.81 -17.28 -31.35
CA GLY A 150 10.40 -16.33 -30.33
C GLY A 150 9.11 -15.65 -30.77
N SER A 151 8.06 -15.66 -29.91
CA SER A 151 6.91 -14.81 -30.09
C SER A 151 7.12 -13.51 -29.30
N GLU A 152 6.41 -12.43 -29.63
CA GLU A 152 6.46 -11.18 -28.84
C GLU A 152 6.26 -11.41 -27.34
N ARG A 153 5.43 -12.40 -26.95
CA ARG A 153 5.24 -12.81 -25.57
C ARG A 153 6.39 -13.65 -25.03
N ALA A 154 6.97 -14.53 -25.86
CA ALA A 154 8.14 -15.33 -25.50
C ALA A 154 9.40 -14.46 -25.31
N GLU A 155 9.56 -13.41 -26.12
CA GLU A 155 10.64 -12.43 -25.96
C GLU A 155 10.48 -11.57 -24.70
N ARG A 156 9.23 -11.31 -24.30
CA ARG A 156 8.92 -10.55 -23.09
C ARG A 156 9.20 -11.32 -21.80
N TRP A 157 9.22 -12.66 -21.89
CA TRP A 157 9.51 -13.57 -20.77
C TRP A 157 10.84 -14.26 -21.04
N SER A 158 11.87 -13.77 -20.39
CA SER A 158 13.28 -14.22 -20.54
C SER A 158 13.52 -15.74 -20.42
N ASP A 159 12.47 -16.51 -20.11
CA ASP A 159 12.55 -17.95 -19.88
C ASP A 159 12.20 -18.81 -21.12
N CYS A 160 11.78 -18.20 -22.24
CA CYS A 160 11.45 -18.94 -23.47
C CYS A 160 12.70 -19.15 -24.36
N VAL A 161 13.20 -20.36 -24.43
CA VAL A 161 14.36 -20.72 -25.25
C VAL A 161 13.90 -21.51 -26.46
N VAL A 162 14.37 -21.12 -27.67
CA VAL A 162 14.13 -21.86 -28.90
C VAL A 162 14.73 -23.28 -28.78
N GLY A 163 13.92 -24.27 -29.14
CA GLY A 163 14.28 -25.71 -29.01
C GLY A 163 13.74 -26.37 -27.72
N GLU A 164 13.24 -25.57 -26.75
CA GLU A 164 12.56 -26.11 -25.58
C GLU A 164 11.08 -26.41 -25.86
N ARG A 165 10.48 -27.21 -24.97
CA ARG A 165 9.06 -27.57 -25.03
C ARG A 165 8.21 -26.48 -24.43
N GLU A 166 7.07 -26.18 -25.05
CA GLU A 166 6.02 -25.33 -24.51
C GLU A 166 4.64 -25.99 -24.63
N HIS A 167 3.73 -25.51 -23.80
CA HIS A 167 2.32 -25.85 -23.81
C HIS A 167 1.50 -24.62 -24.19
N VAL A 168 0.48 -24.82 -25.05
CA VAL A 168 -0.43 -23.79 -25.48
C VAL A 168 -1.79 -24.05 -24.83
N PHE A 169 -2.26 -23.09 -24.06
CA PHE A 169 -3.51 -23.19 -23.31
C PHE A 169 -4.55 -22.22 -23.86
N SER A 170 -5.81 -22.64 -23.87
CA SER A 170 -6.99 -21.81 -24.07
C SER A 170 -7.67 -21.61 -22.74
N MET A 171 -7.80 -20.35 -22.30
CA MET A 171 -8.42 -19.98 -21.03
C MET A 171 -9.65 -19.13 -21.25
N PRO A 172 -10.68 -19.24 -20.40
CA PRO A 172 -11.88 -18.41 -20.51
C PRO A 172 -11.52 -16.91 -20.45
N ARG A 173 -12.20 -16.12 -21.27
CA ARG A 173 -11.87 -14.69 -21.42
C ARG A 173 -12.14 -13.86 -20.15
N TRP A 174 -13.09 -14.30 -19.31
CA TRP A 174 -13.42 -13.64 -18.03
C TRP A 174 -12.36 -13.82 -16.94
N ARG A 175 -11.37 -14.73 -17.12
CA ARG A 175 -10.22 -14.91 -16.24
C ARG A 175 -9.22 -13.75 -16.45
N SER A 176 -9.53 -12.58 -15.85
CA SER A 176 -8.68 -11.39 -15.89
C SER A 176 -7.46 -11.49 -14.97
N ASP A 177 -7.47 -12.44 -14.05
CA ASP A 177 -6.39 -12.79 -13.13
C ASP A 177 -5.17 -13.40 -13.83
N ILE A 178 -5.35 -13.99 -15.02
CA ILE A 178 -4.26 -14.58 -15.79
C ILE A 178 -3.50 -13.49 -16.56
N MET A 179 -2.46 -12.95 -15.94
CA MET A 179 -1.63 -11.88 -16.49
C MET A 179 -0.27 -12.38 -16.98
N HIS A 180 0.21 -13.50 -16.44
CA HIS A 180 1.54 -14.05 -16.69
C HIS A 180 1.47 -15.59 -16.81
N PRO A 181 2.43 -16.27 -17.49
CA PRO A 181 2.48 -17.73 -17.54
C PRO A 181 2.52 -18.43 -16.17
N VAL A 182 3.07 -17.76 -15.16
CA VAL A 182 3.08 -18.27 -13.78
C VAL A 182 1.65 -18.51 -13.25
N ASP A 183 0.70 -17.69 -13.64
CA ASP A 183 -0.71 -17.83 -13.21
C ASP A 183 -1.31 -19.12 -13.77
N ILE A 184 -0.92 -19.52 -14.99
CA ILE A 184 -1.28 -20.84 -15.54
C ILE A 184 -0.60 -21.97 -14.79
N VAL A 185 0.65 -21.79 -14.37
CA VAL A 185 1.35 -22.81 -13.54
C VAL A 185 0.69 -22.94 -12.19
N GLU A 186 0.20 -21.86 -11.60
CA GLU A 186 -0.60 -21.89 -10.38
C GLU A 186 -1.90 -22.67 -10.59
N ASP A 187 -2.64 -22.40 -11.66
CA ASP A 187 -3.82 -23.18 -12.03
C ASP A 187 -3.51 -24.68 -12.22
N ILE A 188 -2.37 -25.02 -12.84
CA ILE A 188 -1.92 -26.41 -12.96
C ILE A 188 -1.68 -27.00 -11.56
N ALA A 189 -1.03 -26.27 -10.65
CA ALA A 189 -0.77 -26.72 -9.29
C ALA A 189 -2.08 -26.98 -8.52
N ILE A 190 -3.04 -26.08 -8.63
CA ILE A 190 -4.35 -26.20 -7.98
C ILE A 190 -5.13 -27.39 -8.58
N GLY A 191 -5.19 -27.49 -9.90
CA GLY A 191 -5.91 -28.55 -10.58
C GLY A 191 -5.27 -29.94 -10.40
N PHE A 192 -3.94 -30.01 -10.27
CA PHE A 192 -3.23 -31.24 -9.94
C PHE A 192 -3.45 -31.66 -8.47
N GLY A 193 -3.56 -30.67 -7.58
CA GLY A 193 -3.72 -30.81 -6.14
C GLY A 193 -2.41 -30.60 -5.41
N TYR A 194 -2.35 -29.61 -4.53
CA TYR A 194 -1.15 -29.28 -3.74
C TYR A 194 -0.66 -30.46 -2.90
N GLU A 195 -1.55 -31.34 -2.47
CA GLU A 195 -1.26 -32.55 -1.71
C GLU A 195 -0.45 -33.59 -2.51
N ASN A 196 -0.44 -33.47 -3.85
CA ASN A 196 0.31 -34.37 -4.74
C ASN A 196 1.68 -33.79 -5.12
N LEU A 197 1.96 -32.55 -4.75
CA LEU A 197 3.26 -31.93 -4.98
C LEU A 197 4.31 -32.53 -4.05
N PRO A 198 5.60 -32.63 -4.51
CA PRO A 198 6.63 -33.26 -3.71
C PRO A 198 6.97 -32.44 -2.47
N ASP A 199 6.91 -33.06 -1.31
CA ASP A 199 7.38 -32.48 -0.04
C ASP A 199 8.90 -32.69 0.09
N ILE A 200 9.66 -31.92 -0.67
CA ILE A 200 11.13 -32.00 -0.69
C ILE A 200 11.71 -30.97 0.26
N LEU A 201 12.25 -31.46 1.39
CA LEU A 201 13.07 -30.62 2.26
C LEU A 201 14.40 -30.31 1.55
N SER A 202 14.73 -29.03 1.44
CA SER A 202 16.02 -28.62 0.91
C SER A 202 17.14 -29.15 1.81
N SER A 203 18.10 -29.86 1.21
CA SER A 203 19.30 -30.26 1.91
C SER A 203 20.35 -29.14 2.06
N VAL A 204 20.05 -27.97 1.55
CA VAL A 204 20.94 -26.81 1.63
C VAL A 204 20.89 -26.24 3.05
N HIS A 205 22.04 -26.21 3.73
CA HIS A 205 22.18 -25.45 4.96
C HIS A 205 21.98 -23.95 4.66
N ILE A 206 20.92 -23.39 5.22
CA ILE A 206 20.66 -21.95 5.13
C ILE A 206 21.33 -21.29 6.33
N ASP A 207 22.51 -20.70 6.11
CA ASP A 207 23.13 -19.81 7.08
C ASP A 207 22.48 -18.43 6.98
N ALA A 208 21.45 -18.22 7.79
CA ALA A 208 20.81 -16.93 7.90
C ALA A 208 21.47 -16.10 9.01
N SER A 209 22.02 -14.95 8.66
CA SER A 209 22.45 -13.93 9.61
C SER A 209 21.52 -12.72 9.56
N PRO A 210 21.14 -12.14 10.72
CA PRO A 210 20.34 -10.93 10.74
C PRO A 210 21.07 -9.77 10.05
N LEU A 211 20.33 -8.91 9.36
CA LEU A 211 20.88 -7.65 8.85
C LEU A 211 21.44 -6.81 10.01
N LYS A 212 22.51 -6.06 9.76
CA LYS A 212 23.13 -5.14 10.76
C LYS A 212 22.09 -4.15 11.31
N SER A 213 21.24 -3.60 10.44
CA SER A 213 20.12 -2.74 10.83
C SER A 213 19.16 -3.43 11.80
N SER A 214 18.80 -4.69 11.55
CA SER A 214 17.90 -5.46 12.44
C SER A 214 18.52 -5.68 13.82
N ASN A 215 19.83 -5.91 13.89
CA ASN A 215 20.55 -6.03 15.16
C ASN A 215 20.57 -4.70 15.92
N LEU A 216 20.82 -3.58 15.22
CA LEU A 216 20.76 -2.25 15.81
C LEU A 216 19.36 -1.94 16.35
N HIS A 217 18.32 -2.17 15.55
CA HIS A 217 16.93 -1.97 15.97
C HIS A 217 16.56 -2.81 17.19
N ARG A 218 17.02 -4.06 17.26
CA ARG A 218 16.81 -4.92 18.43
C ARG A 218 17.46 -4.34 19.68
N ARG A 219 18.69 -3.84 19.57
CA ARG A 219 19.40 -3.20 20.70
C ARG A 219 18.71 -1.93 21.18
N ILE A 220 18.25 -1.08 20.25
CA ILE A 220 17.47 0.13 20.60
C ILE A 220 16.21 -0.27 21.36
N ARG A 221 15.45 -1.25 20.86
CA ARG A 221 14.25 -1.75 21.54
C ARG A 221 14.53 -2.31 22.93
N MET A 222 15.63 -3.03 23.09
CA MET A 222 16.06 -3.54 24.39
C MET A 222 16.39 -2.41 25.36
N SER A 223 17.14 -1.40 24.92
CA SER A 223 17.49 -0.23 25.70
C SER A 223 16.26 0.56 26.14
N MET A 224 15.37 0.90 25.21
CA MET A 224 14.16 1.68 25.51
C MET A 224 13.23 0.95 26.48
N ARG A 225 13.06 -0.36 26.31
CA ARG A 225 12.28 -1.19 27.27
C ARG A 225 12.96 -1.30 28.64
N SER A 226 14.28 -1.35 28.71
CA SER A 226 15.02 -1.44 29.96
C SER A 226 14.83 -0.21 30.85
N VAL A 227 14.57 0.96 30.28
CA VAL A 227 14.25 2.19 31.03
C VAL A 227 12.75 2.37 31.27
N GLY A 228 11.95 1.32 31.03
CA GLY A 228 10.53 1.28 31.39
C GLY A 228 9.58 1.93 30.37
N LEU A 229 9.97 2.00 29.11
CA LEU A 229 9.14 2.51 28.03
C LEU A 229 8.40 1.37 27.29
N GLN A 230 7.14 1.60 26.99
CA GLN A 230 6.33 0.69 26.17
C GLN A 230 6.49 1.01 24.69
N GLU A 231 6.79 0.01 23.88
CA GLU A 231 6.81 0.15 22.42
C GLU A 231 5.39 0.32 21.86
N ILE A 232 5.23 1.28 20.98
CA ILE A 232 4.02 1.47 20.18
C ILE A 232 4.39 1.56 18.71
N GLN A 233 3.41 1.40 17.85
CA GLN A 233 3.54 1.66 16.43
C GLN A 233 2.36 2.50 15.98
N SER A 234 2.65 3.68 15.46
CA SER A 234 1.68 4.61 14.91
C SER A 234 1.71 4.62 13.39
N LEU A 235 0.73 5.27 12.77
CA LEU A 235 0.70 5.43 11.32
C LEU A 235 1.81 6.37 10.84
N THR A 236 2.37 6.07 9.67
CA THR A 236 3.25 6.99 8.94
C THR A 236 2.51 8.16 8.30
N LEU A 237 1.19 8.06 8.19
CA LEU A 237 0.33 9.12 7.71
C LEU A 237 0.12 10.18 8.79
N SER A 238 0.19 11.46 8.40
CA SER A 238 0.05 12.61 9.28
C SER A 238 -0.45 13.83 8.51
N ASN A 239 -0.37 15.00 9.12
CA ASN A 239 -0.70 16.30 8.51
C ASN A 239 0.33 17.37 8.91
N GLU A 240 0.41 18.45 8.14
CA GLU A 240 1.38 19.53 8.36
C GLU A 240 1.19 20.22 9.72
N ARG A 241 -0.06 20.41 10.14
CA ARG A 241 -0.37 21.04 11.40
C ARG A 241 0.23 20.30 12.60
N ASP A 242 0.06 18.97 12.64
CA ASP A 242 0.59 18.15 13.73
C ASP A 242 2.11 18.05 13.67
N GLN A 243 2.64 17.93 12.46
CA GLN A 243 4.09 17.72 12.26
C GLN A 243 4.91 18.98 12.56
N PHE A 244 4.44 20.15 12.14
CA PHE A 244 5.26 21.35 12.11
C PHE A 244 4.68 22.50 12.96
N GLU A 245 3.39 22.83 12.79
CA GLU A 245 2.81 23.96 13.49
C GLU A 245 2.70 23.73 15.00
N LYS A 246 2.14 22.57 15.42
CA LYS A 246 2.00 22.25 16.85
C LYS A 246 3.34 22.02 17.54
N THR A 247 4.30 21.41 16.85
CA THR A 247 5.61 21.09 17.43
C THR A 247 6.61 22.23 17.37
N ARG A 248 6.36 23.22 16.51
CA ARG A 248 7.31 24.29 16.19
C ARG A 248 8.60 23.80 15.52
N TRP A 249 8.65 22.53 15.10
CA TRP A 249 9.76 22.02 14.31
C TRP A 249 9.63 22.42 12.85
N PRO A 250 10.75 22.78 12.21
CA PRO A 250 10.76 23.08 10.79
C PRO A 250 10.54 21.81 9.97
N MET A 251 10.09 21.97 8.73
CA MET A 251 10.20 20.89 7.74
C MET A 251 11.69 20.57 7.47
N ILE A 252 12.04 19.29 7.50
CA ILE A 252 13.39 18.83 7.16
C ILE A 252 13.60 18.87 5.65
N SER A 253 12.54 18.59 4.90
CA SER A 253 12.50 18.56 3.43
C SER A 253 11.07 18.89 2.97
N GLU A 254 10.87 19.04 1.67
CA GLU A 254 9.52 19.09 1.11
C GLU A 254 8.69 17.87 1.56
N ALA A 255 7.48 18.12 2.04
CA ALA A 255 6.61 17.07 2.53
C ALA A 255 6.10 16.19 1.38
N THR A 256 6.11 14.88 1.58
CA THR A 256 5.50 13.94 0.64
C THR A 256 3.98 13.95 0.83
N VAL A 257 3.27 14.53 -0.11
CA VAL A 257 1.81 14.73 -0.08
C VAL A 257 1.09 13.51 -0.64
N ILE A 258 -0.03 13.14 -0.01
CA ILE A 258 -0.92 12.08 -0.47
C ILE A 258 -1.94 12.67 -1.45
N SER A 259 -1.99 12.16 -2.68
CA SER A 259 -2.86 12.69 -3.74
C SER A 259 -4.36 12.59 -3.41
N ASN A 260 -4.77 11.49 -2.77
CA ASN A 260 -6.17 11.21 -2.45
C ASN A 260 -6.31 10.84 -0.97
N PRO A 261 -6.15 11.78 -0.02
CA PRO A 261 -6.23 11.47 1.40
C PRO A 261 -7.67 11.13 1.79
N ILE A 262 -7.85 10.06 2.56
CA ILE A 262 -9.16 9.63 3.07
C ILE A 262 -9.69 10.61 4.10
N THR A 263 -8.79 11.23 4.88
CA THR A 263 -9.11 12.20 5.92
C THR A 263 -8.16 13.38 5.88
N VAL A 264 -8.58 14.51 6.42
CA VAL A 264 -7.73 15.71 6.57
C VAL A 264 -6.56 15.50 7.55
N ASP A 265 -6.62 14.47 8.38
CA ASP A 265 -5.57 14.11 9.32
C ASP A 265 -4.43 13.31 8.68
N HIS A 266 -4.62 12.83 7.44
CA HIS A 266 -3.68 11.95 6.73
C HIS A 266 -3.29 12.48 5.36
N THR A 267 -2.83 13.72 5.31
CA THR A 267 -2.53 14.43 4.05
C THR A 267 -1.08 14.30 3.59
N ILE A 268 -0.16 13.96 4.50
CA ILE A 268 1.26 13.82 4.22
C ILE A 268 1.86 12.58 4.89
N LEU A 269 3.04 12.16 4.45
CA LEU A 269 3.88 11.24 5.19
C LEU A 269 4.69 12.01 6.24
N ARG A 270 4.74 11.46 7.47
CA ARG A 270 5.39 12.10 8.62
C ARG A 270 6.90 12.29 8.42
N GLN A 271 7.44 13.39 8.91
CA GLN A 271 8.89 13.66 9.02
C GLN A 271 9.42 13.43 10.44
N TYR A 272 8.53 13.42 11.42
CA TYR A 272 8.80 13.20 12.84
C TYR A 272 7.82 12.20 13.44
N ILE A 273 8.30 11.40 14.39
CA ILE A 273 7.48 10.43 15.13
C ILE A 273 6.81 11.09 16.33
N PHE A 274 7.47 12.03 16.98
CA PHE A 274 7.02 12.70 18.21
C PHE A 274 5.57 13.21 18.15
N PRO A 275 5.08 13.86 17.07
CA PRO A 275 3.67 14.29 16.99
C PRO A 275 2.68 13.13 17.10
N SER A 276 3.04 11.96 16.55
CA SER A 276 2.21 10.75 16.66
C SER A 276 2.12 10.24 18.11
N LEU A 277 3.23 10.30 18.85
CA LEU A 277 3.24 9.96 20.27
C LEU A 277 2.39 10.93 21.10
N MET A 278 2.44 12.22 20.79
CA MET A 278 1.61 13.24 21.46
C MET A 278 0.12 13.00 21.22
N ASN A 279 -0.27 12.67 19.99
CA ASN A 279 -1.64 12.31 19.64
C ASN A 279 -2.08 11.02 20.36
N LEU A 280 -1.20 10.03 20.49
CA LEU A 280 -1.47 8.82 21.24
C LEU A 280 -1.73 9.13 22.73
N LEU A 281 -0.85 9.90 23.36
CA LEU A 281 -1.02 10.30 24.76
C LEU A 281 -2.33 11.11 24.95
N ALA A 282 -2.70 11.98 23.99
CA ALA A 282 -3.94 12.74 24.02
C ALA A 282 -5.18 11.83 23.93
N SER A 283 -5.14 10.80 23.11
CA SER A 283 -6.22 9.81 23.00
C SER A 283 -6.34 8.96 24.26
N ASN A 284 -5.24 8.73 24.96
CA ASN A 284 -5.16 7.94 26.18
C ASN A 284 -5.16 8.77 27.49
N ARG A 285 -5.52 10.06 27.44
CA ARG A 285 -5.53 10.96 28.61
C ARG A 285 -6.42 10.52 29.76
N HIS A 286 -7.31 9.57 29.53
CA HIS A 286 -8.21 8.97 30.54
C HIS A 286 -7.55 7.84 31.34
N HIS A 287 -6.41 7.35 30.90
CA HIS A 287 -5.62 6.39 31.65
C HIS A 287 -4.72 7.05 32.69
N GLU A 288 -4.35 6.28 33.72
CA GLU A 288 -3.48 6.72 34.82
C GLU A 288 -2.05 7.05 34.34
N LEU A 289 -1.40 7.92 35.10
CA LEU A 289 0.02 8.23 34.94
C LEU A 289 0.88 7.33 35.84
N PRO A 290 2.12 6.99 35.46
CA PRO A 290 2.84 7.50 34.29
C PRO A 290 2.46 6.78 33.00
N GLN A 291 2.45 7.51 31.88
CA GLN A 291 2.36 6.93 30.54
C GLN A 291 3.70 7.16 29.83
N ARG A 292 4.43 6.09 29.56
CA ARG A 292 5.77 6.12 29.00
C ARG A 292 5.79 5.29 27.73
N VAL A 293 5.91 5.94 26.59
CA VAL A 293 5.84 5.29 25.27
C VAL A 293 7.05 5.66 24.41
N TYR A 294 7.41 4.75 23.52
CA TYR A 294 8.38 5.01 22.47
C TYR A 294 7.98 4.32 21.16
N GLU A 295 8.50 4.81 20.07
CA GLU A 295 8.39 4.19 18.76
C GLU A 295 9.75 4.21 18.08
N LEU A 296 10.16 3.06 17.55
CA LEU A 296 11.23 2.92 16.57
C LEU A 296 10.56 2.68 15.22
N GLY A 297 10.51 3.70 14.38
CA GLY A 297 9.69 3.68 13.16
C GLY A 297 10.31 4.46 12.01
N GLU A 298 9.61 4.44 10.89
CA GLU A 298 10.01 5.13 9.68
C GLU A 298 9.34 6.51 9.58
N VAL A 299 10.08 7.44 9.01
CA VAL A 299 9.67 8.76 8.56
C VAL A 299 10.13 8.97 7.12
N VAL A 300 9.62 9.99 6.43
CA VAL A 300 9.98 10.25 5.03
C VAL A 300 10.57 11.64 4.87
N HIS A 301 11.80 11.69 4.38
CA HIS A 301 12.50 12.94 4.07
C HIS A 301 12.87 12.96 2.58
N GLY A 302 12.34 13.93 1.84
CA GLY A 302 12.63 14.07 0.41
C GLY A 302 12.33 12.82 -0.40
N GLY A 303 11.21 12.13 -0.10
CA GLY A 303 10.80 10.89 -0.77
C GLY A 303 11.57 9.63 -0.34
N ASN A 304 12.49 9.72 0.63
CA ASN A 304 13.27 8.59 1.13
C ASN A 304 12.88 8.22 2.56
N ASN A 305 12.76 6.91 2.82
CA ASN A 305 12.54 6.41 4.17
C ASN A 305 13.78 6.65 5.03
N ARG A 306 13.54 7.06 6.27
CA ARG A 306 14.53 7.21 7.33
C ARG A 306 14.03 6.53 8.59
N THR A 307 14.93 5.92 9.35
CA THR A 307 14.57 5.32 10.64
C THR A 307 14.86 6.29 11.78
N ARG A 308 13.86 6.51 12.63
CA ARG A 308 13.99 7.32 13.83
C ARG A 308 13.49 6.58 15.06
N VAL A 309 14.02 6.93 16.23
CA VAL A 309 13.45 6.54 17.52
C VAL A 309 12.97 7.79 18.22
N SER A 310 11.73 7.75 18.71
CA SER A 310 11.16 8.83 19.50
C SER A 310 10.51 8.26 20.76
N TRP A 311 10.52 9.03 21.83
CA TRP A 311 9.79 8.69 23.05
C TRP A 311 9.07 9.91 23.62
N ALA A 312 8.00 9.66 24.36
CA ALA A 312 7.28 10.66 25.13
C ALA A 312 6.81 10.05 26.46
N CYS A 313 7.07 10.72 27.56
CA CYS A 313 6.69 10.28 28.89
C CYS A 313 5.86 11.36 29.58
N ALA A 314 4.60 11.05 29.81
CA ALA A 314 3.68 11.87 30.59
C ALA A 314 3.70 11.40 32.05
N GLU A 315 4.28 12.19 32.95
CA GLU A 315 4.44 11.82 34.36
C GLU A 315 4.69 13.04 35.26
N SER A 316 4.37 12.91 36.55
CA SER A 316 4.53 14.03 37.51
C SER A 316 6.00 14.44 37.72
N GLY A 317 6.96 13.55 37.48
CA GLY A 317 8.39 13.81 37.58
C GLY A 317 9.05 14.13 36.21
N ALA A 318 8.27 14.46 35.20
CA ALA A 318 8.82 14.83 33.90
C ALA A 318 9.71 16.05 33.98
N GLY A 319 10.87 15.99 33.32
CA GLY A 319 11.81 17.10 33.30
C GLY A 319 13.04 16.79 32.46
N PHE A 320 13.84 17.82 32.21
CA PHE A 320 15.06 17.74 31.40
C PHE A 320 16.02 16.65 31.88
N SER A 321 16.25 16.54 33.21
CA SER A 321 17.20 15.56 33.77
C SER A 321 16.75 14.14 33.55
N THR A 322 15.44 13.86 33.64
CA THR A 322 14.87 12.54 33.35
C THR A 322 15.04 12.17 31.88
N ALA A 323 14.72 13.12 30.98
CA ALA A 323 14.93 12.95 29.55
C ALA A 323 16.41 12.67 29.21
N LYS A 324 17.34 13.44 29.82
CA LYS A 324 18.79 13.24 29.63
C LYS A 324 19.25 11.85 30.08
N GLY A 325 18.65 11.33 31.17
CA GLY A 325 18.93 9.97 31.66
C GLY A 325 18.59 8.89 30.62
N ILE A 326 17.45 9.03 29.93
CA ILE A 326 17.06 8.12 28.83
C ILE A 326 18.06 8.20 27.68
N VAL A 327 18.43 9.42 27.26
CA VAL A 327 19.43 9.64 26.20
C VAL A 327 20.76 8.96 26.53
N GLN A 328 21.26 9.21 27.74
CA GLN A 328 22.54 8.63 28.19
C GLN A 328 22.47 7.11 28.27
N SER A 329 21.35 6.56 28.73
CA SER A 329 21.13 5.09 28.77
C SER A 329 21.15 4.49 27.37
N LEU A 330 20.36 5.06 26.44
CA LEU A 330 20.29 4.60 25.06
C LEU A 330 21.66 4.62 24.39
N LEU A 331 22.36 5.74 24.43
CA LEU A 331 23.67 5.90 23.76
C LEU A 331 24.74 5.00 24.38
N ARG A 332 24.76 4.86 25.71
CA ARG A 332 25.64 3.92 26.39
C ARG A 332 25.39 2.47 25.95
N ASP A 333 24.11 2.06 25.90
CA ASP A 333 23.72 0.71 25.50
C ASP A 333 24.00 0.42 24.02
N LEU A 334 24.10 1.47 23.20
CA LEU A 334 24.58 1.41 21.82
C LEU A 334 26.10 1.40 21.70
N GLY A 335 26.85 1.55 22.82
CA GLY A 335 28.29 1.52 22.85
C GLY A 335 28.96 2.86 22.51
N VAL A 336 28.21 3.98 22.57
CA VAL A 336 28.75 5.32 22.36
C VAL A 336 29.56 5.77 23.59
N PRO A 337 30.85 6.11 23.46
CA PRO A 337 31.63 6.64 24.57
C PRO A 337 31.04 7.94 25.10
N ILE A 338 30.93 8.07 26.43
CA ILE A 338 30.38 9.30 27.05
C ILE A 338 31.17 10.55 26.66
N SER A 339 32.48 10.41 26.46
CA SER A 339 33.36 11.51 26.04
C SER A 339 33.11 12.02 24.62
N SER A 340 32.43 11.25 23.79
CA SER A 340 32.08 11.65 22.41
C SER A 340 30.67 12.29 22.31
N ILE A 341 29.93 12.35 23.42
CA ILE A 341 28.59 12.92 23.48
C ILE A 341 28.65 14.36 23.97
N SER A 342 28.11 15.28 23.19
CA SER A 342 27.91 16.67 23.59
C SER A 342 26.44 17.05 23.55
N PHE A 343 26.08 18.02 24.38
CA PHE A 343 24.72 18.55 24.47
C PHE A 343 24.79 20.06 24.22
N GLU A 344 24.08 20.54 23.21
CA GLU A 344 23.97 21.94 22.92
C GLU A 344 22.56 22.43 23.20
N PRO A 345 22.37 23.64 23.77
CA PRO A 345 21.03 24.16 24.01
C PRO A 345 20.28 24.36 22.68
N VAL A 346 19.00 24.04 22.67
CA VAL A 346 18.10 24.44 21.58
C VAL A 346 17.83 25.94 21.72
N ALA A 347 17.80 26.67 20.60
CA ALA A 347 17.50 28.09 20.60
C ALA A 347 16.09 28.36 21.16
N GLU A 348 15.89 29.52 21.77
CA GLU A 348 14.58 29.96 22.28
C GLU A 348 13.51 29.89 21.16
N GLY A 349 12.38 29.24 21.45
CA GLY A 349 11.32 29.01 20.47
C GLY A 349 11.67 28.01 19.36
N GLY A 350 12.85 27.38 19.37
CA GLY A 350 13.35 26.47 18.34
C GLY A 350 12.87 25.05 18.44
N GLY A 351 11.61 24.80 18.81
CA GLY A 351 11.05 23.46 18.87
C GLY A 351 9.98 23.31 19.97
N PRO A 352 9.63 22.06 20.31
CA PRO A 352 8.55 21.80 21.27
C PRO A 352 8.92 22.00 22.74
N TRP A 353 10.14 22.45 23.04
CA TRP A 353 10.73 22.47 24.35
C TRP A 353 10.43 23.75 25.15
N ILE A 354 10.46 23.64 26.46
CA ILE A 354 10.54 24.81 27.34
C ILE A 354 11.92 25.46 27.12
N ASP A 355 11.94 26.79 26.99
CA ASP A 355 13.19 27.55 26.82
C ASP A 355 14.21 27.23 27.94
N GLY A 356 15.41 26.87 27.54
CA GLY A 356 16.48 26.44 28.45
C GLY A 356 16.35 25.00 28.96
N ARG A 357 15.33 24.24 28.53
CA ARG A 357 15.11 22.82 28.91
C ARG A 357 15.04 21.90 27.69
N GLY A 358 15.58 22.29 26.56
CA GLY A 358 15.77 21.49 25.35
C GLY A 358 17.23 21.44 24.97
N ALA A 359 17.70 20.29 24.49
CA ALA A 359 19.07 20.13 24.01
C ALA A 359 19.12 19.31 22.74
N ARG A 360 19.98 19.72 21.81
CA ARG A 360 20.49 18.92 20.70
C ARG A 360 21.54 17.97 21.20
N VAL A 361 21.57 16.77 20.64
CA VAL A 361 22.54 15.74 20.98
C VAL A 361 23.48 15.53 19.79
N LEU A 362 24.74 15.66 20.03
CA LEU A 362 25.78 15.38 19.04
C LEU A 362 26.64 14.21 19.52
N ILE A 363 26.99 13.33 18.59
CA ILE A 363 28.02 12.31 18.76
C ILE A 363 29.19 12.73 17.88
N GLU A 364 30.33 13.04 18.52
CA GLU A 364 31.43 13.77 17.87
C GLU A 364 30.87 15.11 17.32
N ASP A 365 30.90 15.34 16.02
CA ASP A 365 30.33 16.53 15.41
C ASP A 365 29.01 16.31 14.65
N HIS A 366 28.39 15.11 14.82
CA HIS A 366 27.17 14.74 14.11
C HIS A 366 25.96 14.91 15.02
N GLU A 367 25.07 15.81 14.67
CA GLU A 367 23.78 15.95 15.33
C GLU A 367 22.91 14.73 15.05
N ILE A 368 22.39 14.10 16.11
CA ILE A 368 21.53 12.92 16.00
C ILE A 368 20.07 13.22 16.32
N GLY A 369 19.77 14.38 16.90
CA GLY A 369 18.41 14.80 17.25
C GLY A 369 18.34 15.62 18.52
N GLU A 370 17.14 15.76 19.05
CA GLU A 370 16.82 16.63 20.19
C GLU A 370 16.02 15.91 21.27
N PHE A 371 16.12 16.43 22.48
CA PHE A 371 15.28 16.02 23.62
C PHE A 371 15.05 17.17 24.60
N GLY A 372 14.02 17.04 25.42
CA GLY A 372 13.78 18.06 26.45
C GLY A 372 12.48 17.86 27.22
N GLU A 373 12.12 18.87 27.99
CA GLU A 373 10.83 19.03 28.63
C GLU A 373 9.89 19.79 27.70
N VAL A 374 8.72 19.20 27.39
CA VAL A 374 7.79 19.75 26.40
C VAL A 374 7.11 21.02 26.95
N SER A 375 7.05 22.07 26.14
CA SER A 375 6.42 23.33 26.49
C SER A 375 4.92 23.15 26.78
N PRO A 376 4.37 23.78 27.85
CA PRO A 376 2.93 23.78 28.14
C PRO A 376 2.07 24.24 26.96
N ASP A 377 2.54 25.20 26.17
CA ASP A 377 1.83 25.67 25.00
C ASP A 377 1.70 24.57 23.93
N VAL A 378 2.78 23.84 23.67
CA VAL A 378 2.79 22.69 22.74
C VAL A 378 1.88 21.58 23.27
N MET A 379 1.97 21.24 24.58
CA MET A 379 1.08 20.26 25.20
C MET A 379 -0.40 20.65 25.03
N SER A 380 -0.72 21.93 25.23
CA SER A 380 -2.08 22.44 25.07
C SER A 380 -2.63 22.28 23.66
N LEU A 381 -1.79 22.48 22.62
CA LEU A 381 -2.17 22.26 21.22
C LEU A 381 -2.53 20.79 20.91
N PHE A 382 -1.99 19.83 21.67
CA PHE A 382 -2.36 18.42 21.60
C PHE A 382 -3.46 18.03 22.62
N GLY A 383 -3.97 18.98 23.43
CA GLY A 383 -4.98 18.72 24.47
C GLY A 383 -4.46 17.98 25.69
N LEU A 384 -3.15 18.06 25.96
CA LEU A 384 -2.46 17.43 27.09
C LEU A 384 -2.22 18.43 28.21
N ARG A 385 -2.22 17.95 29.47
CA ARG A 385 -2.03 18.78 30.67
C ARG A 385 -0.93 18.27 31.60
N ALA A 386 -0.64 16.97 31.57
CA ALA A 386 0.41 16.37 32.39
C ALA A 386 1.79 16.79 31.86
N PRO A 387 2.77 17.07 32.72
CA PRO A 387 4.12 17.35 32.27
C PRO A 387 4.69 16.20 31.43
N ILE A 388 5.36 16.56 30.34
CA ILE A 388 5.92 15.58 29.38
C ILE A 388 7.40 15.91 29.14
N HIS A 389 8.22 14.88 29.16
CA HIS A 389 9.55 14.92 28.55
C HIS A 389 9.61 13.97 27.36
N ALA A 390 10.38 14.34 26.36
CA ALA A 390 10.44 13.61 25.10
C ALA A 390 11.79 13.76 24.42
N GLY A 391 11.97 13.02 23.33
CA GLY A 391 13.09 13.20 22.41
C GLY A 391 12.90 12.37 21.16
N GLU A 392 13.67 12.72 20.14
CA GLU A 392 13.68 12.03 18.85
C GLU A 392 15.05 12.03 18.22
N PHE A 393 15.51 10.85 17.75
CA PHE A 393 16.84 10.67 17.18
C PHE A 393 16.79 9.96 15.83
N ASP A 394 17.70 10.37 14.95
CA ASP A 394 17.95 9.77 13.65
C ASP A 394 18.87 8.54 13.80
N ILE A 395 18.30 7.37 13.55
CA ILE A 395 19.01 6.09 13.68
C ILE A 395 19.94 5.84 12.51
N ASP A 396 19.63 6.38 11.33
CA ASP A 396 20.49 6.24 10.16
C ASP A 396 21.80 7.01 10.35
N VAL A 397 21.77 8.15 11.05
CA VAL A 397 22.97 8.89 11.44
C VAL A 397 23.76 8.11 12.49
N ILE A 398 23.10 7.65 13.55
CA ILE A 398 23.73 6.86 14.62
C ILE A 398 24.38 5.60 14.05
N SER A 399 23.73 4.91 13.13
CA SER A 399 24.23 3.67 12.51
C SER A 399 25.56 3.80 11.79
N LYS A 400 25.87 5.01 11.30
CA LYS A 400 27.14 5.31 10.61
C LYS A 400 28.30 5.63 11.57
N ILE A 401 27.96 6.08 12.77
CA ILE A 401 28.94 6.54 13.77
C ILE A 401 29.36 5.40 14.69
N ILE A 402 28.38 4.60 15.15
CA ILE A 402 28.67 3.49 16.05
C ILE A 402 29.47 2.39 15.32
N LYS A 403 30.58 2.00 15.91
CA LYS A 403 31.29 0.79 15.48
C LYS A 403 30.43 -0.42 15.79
N ASP A 404 30.46 -1.44 14.91
CA ASP A 404 29.77 -2.71 15.17
C ASP A 404 30.06 -3.13 16.62
N PRO A 405 29.03 -3.35 17.42
CA PRO A 405 29.27 -3.70 18.80
C PRO A 405 30.00 -5.03 18.90
N ILE A 406 30.86 -5.07 19.82
CA ILE A 406 31.53 -6.29 20.30
C ILE A 406 30.47 -7.39 20.45
N HIS A 407 30.73 -8.53 19.83
CA HIS A 407 29.93 -9.74 19.90
C HIS A 407 29.69 -10.19 21.34
#